data_3d1124339b4dcc8ee7a2426f73412d8d
#
_entry.id   3d1124339b4dcc8ee7a2426f73412d8d
#
_cell.length_a   1.000
_cell.length_b   1.000
_cell.length_c   1.000
_cell.angle_alpha   90.00
_cell.angle_beta   90.00
_cell.angle_gamma   90.00
#
_symmetry.space_group_name_H-M   'P 1'
#
loop_
_entity.id
_entity.type
_entity.pdbx_description
1 polymer ?
#
loop_
_entity_poly.entity_id
_entity_poly.type
_entity_poly.pdbx_seq_one_letter_code
_entity_poly.pdbx_strand_id
1 'polypeptide(L)' 'MLNNNRSEEENLEKKIKEEFNLKSFIKIDGDQIKITIESDQHDNALANKIMRSIHNNYQSNKYISIKFQK' A
#
# COMPACT_ATOMS: atom_id res chain seq x y z
N MET A 1 18.95 -15.34 -6.37
CA MET A 1 18.08 -14.33 -6.98
C MET A 1 17.34 -13.55 -5.91
N LEU A 2 17.40 -12.29 -5.99
CA LEU A 2 16.77 -11.45 -4.99
C LEU A 2 15.29 -11.30 -5.25
N ASN A 3 14.53 -11.39 -4.17
CA ASN A 3 13.09 -11.17 -4.25
C ASN A 3 12.79 -9.73 -3.85
N ASN A 4 12.83 -8.84 -4.81
CA ASN A 4 12.67 -7.42 -4.54
C ASN A 4 11.25 -7.06 -4.10
N ASN A 5 10.27 -7.88 -4.47
CA ASN A 5 8.89 -7.59 -4.12
C ASN A 5 8.67 -7.58 -2.62
N ARG A 6 9.31 -8.51 -1.93
CA ARG A 6 9.13 -8.58 -0.49
C ARG A 6 9.70 -7.35 0.23
N SER A 7 10.88 -6.91 -0.21
CA SER A 7 11.47 -5.71 0.36
C SER A 7 10.60 -4.49 0.11
N GLU A 8 10.05 -4.38 -1.09
CA GLU A 8 9.17 -3.27 -1.43
C GLU A 8 7.90 -3.32 -0.60
N GLU A 9 7.34 -4.52 -0.44
CA GLU A 9 6.13 -4.67 0.37
C GLU A 9 6.37 -4.22 1.80
N GLU A 10 7.48 -4.64 2.38
CA GLU A 10 7.81 -4.27 3.75
C GLU A 10 8.04 -2.77 3.87
N ASN A 11 8.74 -2.18 2.92
CA ASN A 11 9.00 -0.75 2.94
C ASN A 11 7.71 0.06 2.86
N LEU A 12 6.79 -0.36 2.00
CA LEU A 12 5.52 0.33 1.85
C LEU A 12 4.66 0.18 3.10
N GLU A 13 4.64 -1.01 3.68
CA GLU A 13 3.90 -1.24 4.92
C GLU A 13 4.43 -0.36 6.03
N LYS A 14 5.74 -0.27 6.13
CA LYS A 14 6.36 0.56 7.14
C LYS A 14 6.05 2.03 6.91
N LYS A 15 6.08 2.46 5.66
CA LYS A 15 5.78 3.84 5.32
C LYS A 15 4.34 4.20 5.69
N ILE A 16 3.40 3.34 5.40
CA ILE A 16 2.01 3.57 5.75
C ILE A 16 1.84 3.65 7.25
N LYS A 17 2.51 2.77 7.98
CA LYS A 17 2.40 2.78 9.43
C LYS A 17 2.98 4.06 10.01
N GLU A 18 4.08 4.54 9.48
CA GLU A 18 4.71 5.75 9.97
C GLU A 18 3.91 7.01 9.62
N GLU A 19 3.40 7.06 8.39
CA GLU A 19 2.68 8.25 7.95
C GLU A 19 1.25 8.31 8.47
N PHE A 20 0.59 7.18 8.49
CA PHE A 20 -0.84 7.13 8.82
C PHE A 20 -1.14 6.42 10.12
N ASN A 21 -0.12 5.82 10.72
CA ASN A 21 -0.28 5.06 11.97
C ASN A 21 -1.32 3.96 11.83
N LEU A 22 -1.32 3.31 10.66
CA LEU A 22 -2.25 2.24 10.35
C LEU A 22 -1.50 0.98 9.98
N LYS A 23 -2.03 -0.14 10.40
CA LYS A 23 -1.49 -1.43 10.04
C LYS A 23 -2.02 -1.82 8.67
N SER A 24 -1.15 -2.30 7.82
CA SER A 24 -1.56 -2.65 6.47
C SER A 24 -0.81 -3.88 5.99
N PHE A 25 -1.38 -4.53 5.01
CA PHE A 25 -0.74 -5.64 4.31
C PHE A 25 -0.67 -5.29 2.85
N ILE A 26 0.50 -5.41 2.29
CA ILE A 26 0.72 -5.07 0.90
C ILE A 26 1.22 -6.29 0.17
N LYS A 27 0.61 -6.56 -0.97
CA LYS A 27 1.03 -7.65 -1.83
C LYS A 27 1.23 -7.11 -3.23
N ILE A 28 2.41 -7.32 -3.77
CA ILE A 28 2.75 -6.90 -5.12
C ILE A 28 2.74 -8.12 -6.01
N ASP A 29 1.92 -8.05 -7.05
CA ASP A 29 1.76 -9.16 -7.99
C ASP A 29 1.86 -8.60 -9.40
N GLY A 30 3.04 -8.71 -9.99
CA GLY A 30 3.27 -8.16 -11.32
C GLY A 30 3.08 -6.67 -11.34
N ASP A 31 2.09 -6.23 -12.10
CA ASP A 31 1.77 -4.80 -12.19
C ASP A 31 0.73 -4.36 -11.18
N GLN A 32 0.29 -5.25 -10.31
CA GLN A 32 -0.77 -4.95 -9.35
C GLN A 32 -0.21 -4.83 -7.95
N ILE A 33 -0.66 -3.81 -7.26
CA ILE A 33 -0.31 -3.61 -5.86
C ILE A 33 -1.61 -3.68 -5.06
N LYS A 34 -1.71 -4.67 -4.21
CA LYS A 34 -2.90 -4.87 -3.39
C LYS A 34 -2.60 -4.45 -1.98
N ILE A 35 -3.37 -3.51 -1.48
CA ILE A 35 -3.17 -2.97 -0.15
C ILE A 35 -4.41 -3.25 0.69
N THR A 36 -4.21 -3.88 1.82
CA THR A 36 -5.27 -4.12 2.78
C THR A 36 -4.97 -3.34 4.04
N ILE A 37 -5.87 -2.42 4.38
CA ILE A 37 -5.71 -1.58 5.57
C ILE A 37 -6.57 -2.16 6.68
N GLU A 38 -5.97 -2.37 7.83
CA GLU A 38 -6.70 -2.89 8.98
C GLU A 38 -7.40 -1.73 9.69
N SER A 39 -8.63 -1.48 9.29
CA SER A 39 -9.41 -0.37 9.83
C SER A 39 -10.89 -0.68 9.72
N ASP A 40 -11.65 -0.20 10.69
CA ASP A 40 -13.10 -0.34 10.70
C ASP A 40 -13.79 0.66 9.80
N GLN A 41 -13.11 1.73 9.48
CA GLN A 41 -13.71 2.86 8.79
C GLN A 41 -13.25 2.90 7.35
N HIS A 42 -14.23 3.07 6.46
CA HIS A 42 -13.94 3.30 5.05
C HIS A 42 -13.83 4.79 4.85
N ASP A 43 -12.63 5.27 4.67
CA ASP A 43 -12.37 6.68 4.47
C ASP A 43 -11.75 6.88 3.09
N ASN A 44 -12.53 7.45 2.19
CA ASN A 44 -12.05 7.67 0.83
C ASN A 44 -10.90 8.66 0.78
N ALA A 45 -10.92 9.66 1.63
CA ALA A 45 -9.83 10.62 1.68
C ALA A 45 -8.53 9.94 2.11
N LEU A 46 -8.62 9.06 3.09
CA LEU A 46 -7.45 8.32 3.54
C LEU A 46 -6.95 7.38 2.45
N ALA A 47 -7.87 6.70 1.77
CA ALA A 47 -7.48 5.81 0.68
C ALA A 47 -6.75 6.58 -0.42
N ASN A 48 -7.25 7.77 -0.75
CA ASN A 48 -6.60 8.60 -1.76
C ASN A 48 -5.21 9.05 -1.33
N LYS A 49 -5.04 9.41 -0.06
CA LYS A 49 -3.74 9.79 0.45
C LYS A 49 -2.74 8.65 0.38
N ILE A 50 -3.18 7.46 0.76
CA ILE A 50 -2.33 6.28 0.72
C ILE A 50 -1.97 5.97 -0.72
N MET A 51 -2.95 6.02 -1.61
CA MET A 51 -2.71 5.75 -3.02
C MET A 51 -1.69 6.72 -3.60
N ARG A 52 -1.82 8.00 -3.29
CA ARG A 52 -0.87 9.00 -3.77
C ARG A 52 0.53 8.76 -3.22
N SER A 53 0.61 8.44 -1.94
CA SER A 53 1.89 8.19 -1.31
C SER A 53 2.62 7.03 -1.99
N ILE A 54 1.89 5.98 -2.30
CA ILE A 54 2.48 4.81 -2.94
C ILE A 54 2.78 5.11 -4.41
N HIS A 55 1.89 5.81 -5.08
CA HIS A 55 2.07 6.16 -6.48
C HIS A 55 3.34 6.98 -6.69
N ASN A 56 3.66 7.85 -5.73
CA ASN A 56 4.87 8.67 -5.82
C ASN A 56 6.14 7.85 -5.74
N ASN A 57 6.08 6.65 -5.17
CA ASN A 57 7.24 5.77 -5.09
C ASN A 57 7.49 4.99 -6.37
N TYR A 58 6.52 4.95 -7.25
CA TYR A 58 6.63 4.22 -8.49
C TYR A 58 6.46 5.15 -9.67
N GLN A 59 7.40 5.11 -10.58
CA GLN A 59 7.34 5.95 -11.77
C GLN A 59 6.55 5.29 -12.89
N SER A 60 6.33 3.99 -12.79
CA SER A 60 5.60 3.27 -13.81
C SER A 60 4.14 3.13 -13.43
N ASN A 61 3.30 2.88 -14.43
CA ASN A 61 1.87 2.72 -14.21
C ASN A 61 1.59 1.36 -13.58
N LYS A 62 1.28 1.36 -12.31
CA LYS A 62 0.88 0.15 -11.62
C LYS A 62 -0.54 0.31 -11.10
N TYR A 63 -1.25 -0.79 -11.08
CA TYR A 63 -2.61 -0.79 -10.57
C TYR A 63 -2.58 -0.93 -9.06
N ILE A 64 -3.12 0.06 -8.38
CA ILE A 64 -3.13 0.07 -6.93
C ILE A 64 -4.56 -0.14 -6.45
N SER A 65 -4.75 -1.16 -5.65
CA SER A 65 -6.04 -1.46 -5.04
C SER A 65 -5.94 -1.31 -3.54
N ILE A 66 -6.88 -0.59 -2.95
CA ILE A 66 -6.90 -0.40 -1.51
C ILE A 66 -8.20 -0.97 -0.96
N LYS A 67 -8.08 -1.79 0.06
CA LYS A 67 -9.21 -2.41 0.70
C LYS A 67 -9.10 -2.19 2.21
N PHE A 68 -10.20 -1.80 2.82
CA PHE A 68 -10.27 -1.69 4.27
C PHE A 68 -10.87 -2.96 4.84
N GLN A 69 -10.20 -3.53 5.80
CA GLN A 69 -10.64 -4.76 6.41
C GLN A 69 -10.40 -4.69 7.91
N LYS A 70 -11.43 -5.05 8.63
CA LYS A 70 -11.36 -5.03 10.07
C LYS A 70 -10.52 -6.16 10.65
#